data_f7c47c17a434f4afe3d4fd4bfb1b96b8
#
_entry.id   f7c47c17a434f4afe3d4fd4bfb1b96b8
#
_cell.length_a   1.000
_cell.length_b   1.000
_cell.length_c   1.000
_cell.angle_alpha   90.00
_cell.angle_beta   90.00
_cell.angle_gamma   90.00
#
_symmetry.space_group_name_H-M   'P 1'
#
loop_
_entity.id
_entity.type
_entity.pdbx_description
1 polymer ?
#
loop_
_entity_poly.entity_id
_entity_poly.type
_entity_poly.pdbx_seq_one_letter_code
_entity_poly.pdbx_strand_id
1 'polypeptide(L)'
;MPVVMVSSLTGKGSEITLRALELGAVDFVTKPQLGIREGMLAYSELIAEKIRTAARARLPQRSSSPAPAILSHAPLLSSEKLIAIGASTGGTEAIRQVLQPLPATSPALLITQHMPPGFTRSFAERLNKLCQITVKEAEDGERVLPGHAYIAPGDRHLELTRSGANYQVKLHDGCLLYTSPS
;
A
#
# COMPACT_ATOMS: atom_id res chain seq x y z
N MET A 1 17.94 -12.44 -9.67
CA MET A 1 17.79 -13.15 -8.38
C MET A 1 16.76 -12.41 -7.54
N PRO A 2 15.72 -13.07 -6.99
CA PRO A 2 14.78 -12.42 -6.09
C PRO A 2 15.46 -12.01 -4.77
N VAL A 3 15.09 -10.85 -4.26
CA VAL A 3 15.67 -10.25 -3.04
C VAL A 3 14.56 -9.93 -2.05
N VAL A 4 14.73 -10.32 -0.79
CA VAL A 4 13.92 -9.89 0.35
C VAL A 4 14.79 -9.03 1.25
N MET A 5 14.32 -7.84 1.59
CA MET A 5 15.07 -6.90 2.43
C MET A 5 14.79 -7.15 3.91
N VAL A 6 15.80 -6.98 4.75
CA VAL A 6 15.63 -6.93 6.23
C VAL A 6 15.92 -5.50 6.67
N SER A 7 14.92 -4.81 7.19
CA SER A 7 14.98 -3.38 7.46
C SER A 7 14.60 -3.01 8.89
N SER A 8 15.09 -1.87 9.36
CA SER A 8 14.64 -1.28 10.63
C SER A 8 13.39 -0.43 10.46
N LEU A 9 12.58 -0.28 11.52
CA LEU A 9 11.36 0.55 11.56
C LEU A 9 11.64 2.06 11.62
N THR A 10 12.86 2.51 11.35
CA THR A 10 13.18 3.94 11.34
C THR A 10 12.75 4.62 10.04
N GLY A 11 12.45 5.92 10.06
CA GLY A 11 12.08 6.68 8.85
C GLY A 11 13.10 6.54 7.71
N LYS A 12 14.40 6.60 8.01
CA LYS A 12 15.46 6.33 7.02
C LYS A 12 15.43 4.89 6.52
N GLY A 13 15.14 3.91 7.38
CA GLY A 13 15.01 2.50 7.01
C GLY A 13 13.82 2.27 6.06
N SER A 14 12.69 2.94 6.27
CA SER A 14 11.54 2.84 5.39
C SER A 14 11.81 3.41 4.00
N GLU A 15 12.47 4.55 3.89
CA GLU A 15 12.85 5.13 2.58
C GLU A 15 13.79 4.22 1.78
N ILE A 16 14.83 3.67 2.42
CA ILE A 16 15.76 2.73 1.79
C ILE A 16 15.03 1.47 1.33
N THR A 17 14.13 0.94 2.16
CA THR A 17 13.34 -0.24 1.84
C THR A 17 12.41 -0.02 0.66
N LEU A 18 11.67 1.08 0.64
CA LEU A 18 10.80 1.44 -0.47
C LEU A 18 11.61 1.63 -1.77
N ARG A 19 12.80 2.23 -1.67
CA ARG A 19 13.70 2.35 -2.81
C ARG A 19 14.20 1.00 -3.31
N ALA A 20 14.50 0.06 -2.41
CA ALA A 20 14.89 -1.29 -2.79
C ALA A 20 13.77 -2.05 -3.51
N LEU A 21 12.51 -1.89 -3.05
CA LEU A 21 11.34 -2.48 -3.72
C LEU A 21 11.18 -1.94 -5.14
N GLU A 22 11.35 -0.64 -5.37
CA GLU A 22 11.34 -0.04 -6.71
C GLU A 22 12.48 -0.55 -7.61
N LEU A 23 13.61 -0.86 -7.02
CA LEU A 23 14.76 -1.44 -7.73
C LEU A 23 14.59 -2.92 -8.03
N GLY A 24 13.49 -3.53 -7.57
CA GLY A 24 13.13 -4.91 -7.88
C GLY A 24 13.29 -5.90 -6.72
N ALA A 25 13.46 -5.44 -5.48
CA ALA A 25 13.27 -6.32 -4.33
C ALA A 25 11.81 -6.79 -4.28
N VAL A 26 11.61 -8.07 -3.98
CA VAL A 26 10.26 -8.68 -4.01
C VAL A 26 9.44 -8.29 -2.79
N ASP A 27 10.09 -8.26 -1.62
CA ASP A 27 9.44 -7.97 -0.36
C ASP A 27 10.46 -7.55 0.70
N PHE A 28 9.96 -7.23 1.91
CA PHE A 28 10.81 -6.94 3.05
C PHE A 28 10.23 -7.51 4.35
N VAL A 29 11.11 -7.62 5.37
CA VAL A 29 10.74 -7.89 6.75
C VAL A 29 11.39 -6.84 7.65
N THR A 30 10.71 -6.47 8.71
CA THR A 30 11.26 -5.56 9.73
C THR A 30 12.15 -6.34 10.68
N LYS A 31 13.26 -5.74 11.14
CA LYS A 31 14.10 -6.33 12.18
C LYS A 31 13.27 -6.49 13.47
N PRO A 32 13.37 -7.62 14.17
CA PRO A 32 12.72 -7.77 15.46
C PRO A 32 13.27 -6.73 16.45
N GLN A 33 12.39 -6.15 17.25
CA GLN A 33 12.81 -5.32 18.37
C GLN A 33 13.42 -6.23 19.44
N LEU A 34 14.56 -5.84 19.98
CA LEU A 34 15.27 -6.60 21.02
C LEU A 34 14.37 -6.89 22.22
N GLY A 35 14.20 -8.15 22.60
CA GLY A 35 13.54 -8.56 23.83
C GLY A 35 12.49 -9.68 23.75
N ILE A 36 12.13 -10.20 22.58
CA ILE A 36 11.02 -11.14 22.44
C ILE A 36 11.52 -12.55 22.10
N ARG A 37 11.87 -13.36 23.12
CA ARG A 37 12.16 -14.80 22.93
C ARG A 37 10.96 -15.56 22.33
N GLU A 38 9.73 -15.20 22.71
CA GLU A 38 8.50 -15.83 22.22
C GLU A 38 8.13 -15.43 20.79
N GLY A 39 8.53 -14.25 20.33
CA GLY A 39 8.30 -13.80 18.94
C GLY A 39 9.25 -14.37 17.90
N MET A 40 10.33 -15.05 18.31
CA MET A 40 11.34 -15.54 17.36
C MET A 40 10.83 -16.66 16.44
N LEU A 41 9.93 -17.51 16.91
CA LEU A 41 9.34 -18.56 16.09
C LEU A 41 8.43 -17.96 15.02
N ALA A 42 7.48 -17.12 15.42
CA ALA A 42 6.57 -16.42 14.49
C ALA A 42 7.36 -15.56 13.48
N TYR A 43 8.44 -14.93 13.91
CA TYR A 43 9.30 -14.14 13.04
C TYR A 43 10.06 -15.03 12.04
N SER A 44 10.55 -16.21 12.44
CA SER A 44 11.20 -17.15 11.55
C SER A 44 10.24 -17.73 10.51
N GLU A 45 8.98 -17.98 10.89
CA GLU A 45 7.94 -18.42 9.98
C GLU A 45 7.61 -17.34 8.95
N LEU A 46 7.45 -16.07 9.39
CA LEU A 46 7.24 -14.93 8.49
C LEU A 46 8.38 -14.78 7.48
N ILE A 47 9.63 -14.86 7.92
CA ILE A 47 10.78 -14.81 7.02
C ILE A 47 10.75 -15.97 6.02
N ALA A 48 10.49 -17.18 6.50
CA ALA A 48 10.44 -18.36 5.65
C ALA A 48 9.33 -18.27 4.60
N GLU A 49 8.15 -17.75 4.97
CA GLU A 49 7.05 -17.50 4.04
C GLU A 49 7.45 -16.49 2.97
N LYS A 50 8.01 -15.34 3.35
CA LYS A 50 8.44 -14.31 2.41
C LYS A 50 9.56 -14.80 1.48
N ILE A 51 10.49 -15.58 1.97
CA ILE A 51 11.54 -16.21 1.13
C ILE A 51 10.91 -17.19 0.13
N ARG A 52 9.98 -18.05 0.56
CA ARG A 52 9.28 -18.98 -0.35
C ARG A 52 8.49 -18.25 -1.42
N THR A 53 7.80 -17.18 -1.04
CA THR A 53 7.04 -16.33 -1.96
C THR A 53 7.97 -15.66 -2.96
N ALA A 54 9.06 -15.08 -2.49
CA ALA A 54 10.08 -14.44 -3.33
C ALA A 54 10.74 -15.43 -4.31
N ALA A 55 11.02 -16.65 -3.85
CA ALA A 55 11.61 -17.68 -4.71
C ALA A 55 10.71 -18.09 -5.89
N ARG A 56 9.38 -17.92 -5.75
CA ARG A 56 8.39 -18.20 -6.80
C ARG A 56 8.06 -16.97 -7.64
N ALA A 57 8.48 -15.78 -7.23
CA ALA A 57 8.17 -14.55 -7.92
C ALA A 57 8.84 -14.53 -9.31
N ARG A 58 8.05 -14.23 -10.32
CA ARG A 58 8.57 -13.92 -11.66
C ARG A 58 8.92 -12.43 -11.67
N LEU A 59 10.21 -12.14 -11.62
CA LEU A 59 10.67 -10.77 -11.76
C LEU A 59 10.42 -10.32 -13.21
N PRO A 60 9.67 -9.23 -13.43
CA PRO A 60 9.56 -8.68 -14.76
C PRO A 60 10.97 -8.31 -15.23
N GLN A 61 11.36 -8.81 -16.40
CA GLN A 61 12.53 -8.23 -17.08
C GLN A 61 12.25 -6.74 -17.24
N ARG A 62 13.20 -5.90 -16.85
CA ARG A 62 13.16 -4.47 -17.16
C ARG A 62 13.14 -4.30 -18.68
N SER A 63 11.98 -4.50 -19.29
CA SER A 63 11.72 -3.90 -20.58
C SER A 63 11.63 -2.40 -20.31
N SER A 64 12.29 -1.61 -21.12
CA SER A 64 12.04 -0.18 -21.21
C SER A 64 10.62 0.01 -21.77
N SER A 65 9.62 -0.32 -20.97
CA SER A 65 8.24 0.00 -21.32
C SER A 65 8.16 1.52 -21.43
N PRO A 66 7.63 2.04 -22.53
CA PRO A 66 7.35 3.45 -22.62
C PRO A 66 6.53 3.85 -21.39
N ALA A 67 6.79 5.05 -20.88
CA ALA A 67 6.02 5.61 -19.77
C ALA A 67 4.53 5.39 -20.05
N PRO A 68 3.75 4.90 -19.06
CA PRO A 68 2.33 4.66 -19.26
C PRO A 68 1.70 5.93 -19.83
N ALA A 69 1.04 5.79 -20.98
CA ALA A 69 0.34 6.91 -21.59
C ALA A 69 -0.67 7.42 -20.56
N ILE A 70 -0.63 8.72 -20.30
CA ILE A 70 -1.63 9.38 -19.47
C ILE A 70 -2.98 9.06 -20.08
N LEU A 71 -3.83 8.37 -19.33
CA LEU A 71 -5.18 8.04 -19.76
C LEU A 71 -5.92 9.36 -20.02
N SER A 72 -6.06 9.73 -21.28
CA SER A 72 -6.73 10.95 -21.66
C SER A 72 -8.23 10.85 -21.35
N HIS A 73 -8.69 11.81 -20.71
CA HIS A 73 -9.96 12.21 -20.14
C HIS A 73 -11.21 11.77 -20.90
N ALA A 74 -11.92 10.79 -20.37
CA ALA A 74 -13.37 10.90 -20.31
C ALA A 74 -13.69 11.49 -18.93
N PRO A 75 -14.48 12.57 -18.81
CA PRO A 75 -14.89 13.06 -17.51
C PRO A 75 -15.73 11.98 -16.85
N LEU A 76 -15.17 11.32 -15.82
CA LEU A 76 -15.92 10.40 -14.98
C LEU A 76 -16.82 11.28 -14.10
N LEU A 77 -17.96 11.69 -14.65
CA LEU A 77 -18.93 12.63 -14.10
C LEU A 77 -19.72 12.08 -12.90
N SER A 78 -19.15 11.21 -12.10
CA SER A 78 -19.83 10.74 -10.90
C SER A 78 -18.90 10.81 -9.70
N SER A 79 -19.15 11.80 -8.84
CA SER A 79 -18.56 11.96 -7.52
C SER A 79 -18.86 10.79 -6.56
N GLU A 80 -19.66 9.82 -6.99
CA GLU A 80 -20.09 8.66 -6.19
C GLU A 80 -19.27 7.40 -6.44
N LYS A 81 -18.36 7.39 -7.43
CA LYS A 81 -17.53 6.22 -7.70
C LYS A 81 -16.32 6.21 -6.78
N LEU A 82 -16.09 5.06 -6.18
CA LEU A 82 -14.95 4.77 -5.33
C LEU A 82 -14.24 3.52 -5.86
N ILE A 83 -12.93 3.49 -5.76
CA ILE A 83 -12.11 2.33 -6.13
C ILE A 83 -11.43 1.82 -4.86
N ALA A 84 -11.61 0.55 -4.55
CA ALA A 84 -10.92 -0.13 -3.47
C ALA A 84 -9.82 -1.04 -4.04
N ILE A 85 -8.63 -0.98 -3.44
CA ILE A 85 -7.48 -1.79 -3.82
C ILE A 85 -6.92 -2.47 -2.57
N GLY A 86 -6.85 -3.81 -2.61
CA GLY A 86 -6.15 -4.60 -1.59
C GLY A 86 -4.87 -5.20 -2.18
N ALA A 87 -3.76 -5.09 -1.46
CA ALA A 87 -2.47 -5.59 -1.92
C ALA A 87 -1.58 -6.11 -0.79
N SER A 88 -0.66 -7.01 -1.14
CA SER A 88 0.33 -7.59 -0.24
C SER A 88 1.70 -7.65 -0.94
N THR A 89 2.36 -8.80 -0.99
CA THR A 89 3.66 -8.99 -1.65
C THR A 89 3.63 -8.50 -3.10
N GLY A 90 4.58 -7.63 -3.46
CA GLY A 90 4.63 -6.98 -4.79
C GLY A 90 3.65 -5.82 -4.95
N GLY A 91 2.77 -5.58 -3.97
CA GLY A 91 1.73 -4.54 -4.03
C GLY A 91 2.28 -3.12 -4.15
N THR A 92 3.40 -2.83 -3.56
CA THR A 92 4.02 -1.49 -3.61
C THR A 92 4.28 -1.03 -5.04
N GLU A 93 4.86 -1.89 -5.86
CA GLU A 93 5.14 -1.59 -7.26
C GLU A 93 3.87 -1.63 -8.10
N ALA A 94 2.98 -2.60 -7.86
CA ALA A 94 1.69 -2.69 -8.56
C ALA A 94 0.81 -1.45 -8.32
N ILE A 95 0.69 -0.99 -7.06
CA ILE A 95 -0.03 0.23 -6.70
C ILE A 95 0.59 1.44 -7.41
N ARG A 96 1.92 1.58 -7.40
CA ARG A 96 2.61 2.66 -8.11
C ARG A 96 2.23 2.68 -9.60
N GLN A 97 2.29 1.53 -10.27
CA GLN A 97 1.96 1.41 -11.70
C GLN A 97 0.50 1.76 -11.99
N VAL A 98 -0.41 1.45 -11.08
CA VAL A 98 -1.83 1.79 -11.20
C VAL A 98 -2.06 3.29 -10.99
N LEU A 99 -1.46 3.88 -9.95
CA LEU A 99 -1.73 5.27 -9.56
C LEU A 99 -1.03 6.29 -10.46
N GLN A 100 0.17 5.98 -10.94
CA GLN A 100 1.02 6.93 -11.67
C GLN A 100 0.37 7.50 -12.95
N PRO A 101 -0.38 6.72 -13.77
CA PRO A 101 -1.04 7.23 -14.97
C PRO A 101 -2.41 7.87 -14.69
N LEU A 102 -2.91 7.86 -13.45
CA LEU A 102 -4.24 8.38 -13.15
C LEU A 102 -4.27 9.91 -13.20
N PRO A 103 -5.27 10.49 -13.88
CA PRO A 103 -5.45 11.94 -13.92
C PRO A 103 -5.98 12.47 -12.57
N ALA A 104 -5.74 13.75 -12.28
CA ALA A 104 -6.21 14.42 -11.07
C ALA A 104 -7.75 14.40 -10.88
N THR A 105 -8.52 14.12 -11.94
CA THR A 105 -9.97 13.96 -11.94
C THR A 105 -10.45 12.54 -11.64
N SER A 106 -9.56 11.63 -11.29
CA SER A 106 -9.90 10.24 -10.99
C SER A 106 -10.87 10.13 -9.81
N PRO A 107 -11.71 9.08 -9.76
CA PRO A 107 -12.46 8.75 -8.55
C PRO A 107 -11.53 8.62 -7.35
N ALA A 108 -12.09 8.74 -6.14
CA ALA A 108 -11.32 8.48 -4.93
C ALA A 108 -10.92 7.01 -4.84
N LEU A 109 -9.71 6.76 -4.31
CA LEU A 109 -9.19 5.42 -4.12
C LEU A 109 -8.94 5.15 -2.63
N LEU A 110 -9.38 3.99 -2.16
CA LEU A 110 -9.07 3.47 -0.83
C LEU A 110 -8.14 2.27 -0.99
N ILE A 111 -6.98 2.31 -0.36
CA ILE A 111 -5.92 1.35 -0.61
C ILE A 111 -5.49 0.71 0.71
N THR A 112 -5.52 -0.61 0.77
CA THR A 112 -4.92 -1.38 1.85
C THR A 112 -3.71 -2.13 1.32
N GLN A 113 -2.55 -1.87 1.88
CA GLN A 113 -1.30 -2.59 1.62
C GLN A 113 -0.83 -3.23 2.90
N HIS A 114 -0.60 -4.53 2.87
CA HIS A 114 -0.03 -5.24 4.02
C HIS A 114 1.40 -4.75 4.29
N MET A 115 1.51 -3.81 5.23
CA MET A 115 2.73 -3.06 5.53
C MET A 115 2.74 -2.64 7.00
N PRO A 116 3.90 -2.66 7.68
CA PRO A 116 4.00 -2.24 9.08
C PRO A 116 3.68 -0.75 9.28
N PRO A 117 3.26 -0.35 10.49
CA PRO A 117 3.07 1.05 10.85
C PRO A 117 4.32 1.89 10.55
N GLY A 118 4.12 3.13 10.13
CA GLY A 118 5.19 4.05 9.76
C GLY A 118 5.74 3.87 8.35
N PHE A 119 5.66 2.66 7.76
CA PHE A 119 5.97 2.47 6.35
C PHE A 119 4.87 2.98 5.43
N THR A 120 3.62 2.86 5.83
CA THR A 120 2.45 3.31 5.08
C THR A 120 2.49 4.81 4.82
N ARG A 121 2.90 5.62 5.79
CA ARG A 121 3.10 7.06 5.63
C ARG A 121 4.19 7.36 4.61
N SER A 122 5.38 6.77 4.77
CA SER A 122 6.51 6.97 3.85
C SER A 122 6.15 6.53 2.43
N PHE A 123 5.36 5.46 2.30
CA PHE A 123 4.87 4.97 1.02
C PHE A 123 3.91 5.97 0.37
N ALA A 124 2.94 6.49 1.14
CA ALA A 124 2.00 7.49 0.67
C ALA A 124 2.72 8.77 0.19
N GLU A 125 3.62 9.31 1.01
CA GLU A 125 4.42 10.51 0.67
C GLU A 125 5.25 10.31 -0.61
N ARG A 126 5.79 9.10 -0.79
CA ARG A 126 6.55 8.77 -1.98
C ARG A 126 5.67 8.71 -3.22
N LEU A 127 4.52 8.04 -3.15
CA LEU A 127 3.55 7.98 -4.25
C LEU A 127 3.02 9.37 -4.60
N ASN A 128 2.77 10.21 -3.61
CA ASN A 128 2.31 11.59 -3.82
C ASN A 128 3.28 12.42 -4.67
N LYS A 129 4.59 12.14 -4.59
CA LYS A 129 5.60 12.80 -5.42
C LYS A 129 5.63 12.31 -6.88
N LEU A 130 5.05 11.15 -7.15
CA LEU A 130 5.13 10.47 -8.45
C LEU A 130 3.81 10.52 -9.24
N CYS A 131 2.70 10.82 -8.57
CA CYS A 131 1.34 10.78 -9.13
C CYS A 131 0.78 12.18 -9.34
N GLN A 132 -0.19 12.31 -10.24
CA GLN A 132 -0.96 13.54 -10.43
C GLN A 132 -2.10 13.67 -9.40
N ILE A 133 -2.64 12.55 -8.91
CA ILE A 133 -3.61 12.52 -7.82
C ILE A 133 -2.88 12.76 -6.50
N THR A 134 -3.60 13.29 -5.51
CA THR A 134 -3.08 13.42 -4.14
C THR A 134 -3.06 12.05 -3.47
N VAL A 135 -1.91 11.61 -2.97
CA VAL A 135 -1.78 10.34 -2.23
C VAL A 135 -1.38 10.63 -0.80
N LYS A 136 -2.14 10.13 0.16
CA LYS A 136 -1.86 10.31 1.59
C LYS A 136 -2.16 9.05 2.40
N GLU A 137 -1.55 8.93 3.57
CA GLU A 137 -2.02 8.01 4.59
C GLU A 137 -3.35 8.52 5.13
N ALA A 138 -4.33 7.63 5.26
CA ALA A 138 -5.67 7.98 5.68
C ALA A 138 -5.71 8.48 7.14
N GLU A 139 -6.54 9.46 7.42
CA GLU A 139 -6.82 10.00 8.74
C GLU A 139 -8.26 9.70 9.15
N ASP A 140 -8.48 9.45 10.45
CA ASP A 140 -9.81 9.15 10.95
C ASP A 140 -10.77 10.34 10.79
N GLY A 141 -11.98 10.08 10.30
CA GLY A 141 -13.01 11.08 10.09
C GLY A 141 -12.82 11.97 8.86
N GLU A 142 -11.76 11.80 8.07
CA GLU A 142 -11.55 12.65 6.90
C GLU A 142 -12.52 12.36 5.76
N ARG A 143 -12.89 13.42 5.05
CA ARG A 143 -13.77 13.31 3.87
C ARG A 143 -13.03 12.69 2.69
N VAL A 144 -13.69 11.75 2.03
CA VAL A 144 -13.18 11.13 0.81
C VAL A 144 -13.49 12.03 -0.40
N LEU A 145 -12.44 12.43 -1.11
CA LEU A 145 -12.52 13.37 -2.23
C LEU A 145 -12.05 12.73 -3.54
N PRO A 146 -12.67 13.04 -4.67
CA PRO A 146 -12.13 12.70 -5.98
C PRO A 146 -10.69 13.23 -6.15
N GLY A 147 -9.89 12.56 -6.98
CA GLY A 147 -8.48 12.91 -7.18
C GLY A 147 -7.57 12.56 -6.02
N HIS A 148 -8.05 11.80 -5.03
CA HIS A 148 -7.28 11.39 -3.86
C HIS A 148 -7.21 9.88 -3.73
N ALA A 149 -6.06 9.40 -3.27
CA ALA A 149 -5.84 8.02 -2.85
C ALA A 149 -5.47 7.98 -1.37
N TYR A 150 -6.22 7.23 -0.60
CA TYR A 150 -6.09 7.09 0.85
C TYR A 150 -5.50 5.71 1.15
N ILE A 151 -4.30 5.68 1.72
CA ILE A 151 -3.62 4.45 2.12
C ILE A 151 -3.94 4.17 3.59
N ALA A 152 -4.47 3.00 3.88
CA ALA A 152 -4.74 2.58 5.24
C ALA A 152 -3.44 2.59 6.08
N PRO A 153 -3.43 3.20 7.28
CA PRO A 153 -2.31 3.07 8.20
C PRO A 153 -2.02 1.59 8.52
N GLY A 154 -0.74 1.24 8.70
CA GLY A 154 -0.37 -0.10 9.15
C GLY A 154 -1.04 -0.41 10.50
N ASP A 155 -1.44 -1.67 10.69
CA ASP A 155 -2.12 -2.21 11.87
C ASP A 155 -3.50 -1.60 12.18
N ARG A 156 -4.10 -0.83 11.26
CA ARG A 156 -5.45 -0.31 11.41
C ARG A 156 -6.37 -0.73 10.27
N HIS A 157 -7.65 -0.91 10.59
CA HIS A 157 -8.69 -1.11 9.58
C HIS A 157 -9.16 0.22 9.02
N LEU A 158 -9.32 0.28 7.70
CA LEU A 158 -9.92 1.40 7.01
C LEU A 158 -11.33 1.01 6.57
N GLU A 159 -12.31 1.70 7.13
CA GLU A 159 -13.73 1.56 6.80
C GLU A 159 -14.21 2.81 6.07
N LEU A 160 -15.10 2.62 5.09
CA LEU A 160 -15.80 3.71 4.44
C LEU A 160 -17.15 3.92 5.11
N THR A 161 -17.37 5.08 5.66
CA THR A 161 -18.67 5.46 6.26
C THR A 161 -19.35 6.56 5.45
N ARG A 162 -20.68 6.62 5.53
CA ARG A 162 -21.45 7.67 4.90
C ARG A 162 -21.91 8.70 5.95
N SER A 163 -21.61 9.96 5.70
CA SER A 163 -22.06 11.09 6.51
C SER A 163 -22.87 12.05 5.64
N GLY A 164 -24.21 11.90 5.67
CA GLY A 164 -25.11 12.63 4.78
C GLY A 164 -24.85 12.28 3.30
N ALA A 165 -24.53 13.28 2.50
CA ALA A 165 -24.18 13.13 1.09
C ALA A 165 -22.71 12.81 0.84
N ASN A 166 -21.87 12.76 1.88
CA ASN A 166 -20.43 12.58 1.77
C ASN A 166 -19.98 11.23 2.29
N TYR A 167 -18.86 10.74 1.75
CA TYR A 167 -18.14 9.61 2.29
C TYR A 167 -16.99 10.08 3.18
N GLN A 168 -16.75 9.36 4.27
CA GLN A 168 -15.67 9.61 5.21
C GLN A 168 -14.91 8.32 5.51
N VAL A 169 -13.62 8.46 5.75
CA VAL A 169 -12.78 7.38 6.26
C VAL A 169 -13.03 7.22 7.75
N LYS A 170 -13.15 5.99 8.22
CA LYS A 170 -13.12 5.63 9.63
C LYS A 170 -12.00 4.64 9.87
N LEU A 171 -11.15 4.94 10.82
CA LEU A 171 -10.06 4.08 11.23
C LEU A 171 -10.37 3.46 12.59
N HIS A 172 -10.19 2.16 12.72
CA HIS A 172 -10.38 1.46 13.97
C HIS A 172 -9.41 0.29 14.16
N ASP A 173 -9.16 -0.05 15.41
CA ASP A 173 -8.31 -1.16 15.83
C ASP A 173 -9.20 -2.41 16.07
N GLY A 174 -9.92 -2.84 15.03
CA GLY A 174 -10.84 -3.97 15.10
C GLY A 174 -10.13 -5.31 15.00
N CYS A 175 -10.70 -6.34 15.61
CA CYS A 175 -10.34 -7.71 15.31
C CYS A 175 -10.71 -8.02 13.85
N LEU A 176 -9.89 -8.81 13.16
CA LEU A 176 -10.25 -9.36 11.86
C LEU A 176 -11.62 -10.03 11.97
N LEU A 177 -12.62 -9.46 11.31
CA LEU A 177 -13.90 -10.13 11.17
C LEU A 177 -13.66 -11.37 10.33
N TYR A 178 -13.54 -12.50 10.98
CA TYR A 178 -13.70 -13.79 10.34
C TYR A 178 -15.16 -13.89 9.92
N THR A 179 -15.47 -13.45 8.72
CA THR A 179 -16.68 -13.89 8.08
C THR A 179 -16.43 -15.33 7.64
N SER A 180 -16.83 -16.28 8.48
CA SER A 180 -17.02 -17.66 8.04
C SER A 180 -18.00 -17.63 6.88
N PRO A 181 -17.66 -18.18 5.71
CA PRO A 181 -18.67 -18.51 4.73
C PRO A 181 -19.49 -19.63 5.33
N SER A 182 -20.77 -19.40 5.52
CA SER A 182 -21.78 -20.41 5.75
C SER A 182 -21.96 -21.25 4.49
#